data_48105953a0ad8dc786f42ca3eb1bf73a
#
_entry.id   48105953a0ad8dc786f42ca3eb1bf73a
#
_cell.length_a   1.000
_cell.length_b   1.000
_cell.length_c   1.000
_cell.angle_alpha   90.00
_cell.angle_beta   90.00
_cell.angle_gamma   90.00
#
_symmetry.space_group_name_H-M   'P 1'
#
loop_
_entity.id
_entity.type
_entity.pdbx_description
1 polymer ?
#
loop_
_entity_poly.entity_id
_entity_poly.type
_entity_poly.pdbx_seq_one_letter_code
_entity_poly.pdbx_strand_id
1 'polypeptide(L)'
;MKTIVVYYSLEGNTAYAAEKIAAALGADTLRLQPKKAYPSSGFQKFFWGGKSAVMAEKPALEPYAFRAEDYDCVILGFPVWAGNVTPPIRTFVLDNSLRACRVAAFACESGAGAEKAFHKLVDCAGIDRLRETLILIDPKTKPSEENERRIEAFCAALRG
;
A
#
# COMPACT_ATOMS: atom_id res chain seq x y z
N MET A 1 7.04 9.29 -17.33
CA MET A 1 7.35 8.75 -16.00
C MET A 1 6.80 7.34 -15.93
N LYS A 2 7.66 6.36 -15.78
CA LYS A 2 7.23 4.96 -15.64
C LYS A 2 6.89 4.66 -14.18
N THR A 3 5.66 4.27 -13.93
CA THR A 3 5.10 4.09 -12.58
C THR A 3 4.62 2.67 -12.36
N ILE A 4 4.77 2.16 -11.15
CA ILE A 4 4.19 0.89 -10.70
C ILE A 4 3.43 1.08 -9.39
N VAL A 5 2.29 0.41 -9.27
CA VAL A 5 1.51 0.31 -8.04
C VAL A 5 1.76 -1.07 -7.42
N VAL A 6 2.47 -1.09 -6.30
CA VAL A 6 2.76 -2.31 -5.52
C VAL A 6 1.84 -2.32 -4.31
N TYR A 7 1.04 -3.36 -4.15
CA TYR A 7 0.03 -3.37 -3.10
C TYR A 7 -0.22 -4.76 -2.51
N TYR A 8 -0.72 -4.74 -1.27
CA TYR A 8 -1.31 -5.89 -0.62
C TYR A 8 -2.76 -5.59 -0.27
N SER A 9 -3.66 -6.54 -0.53
CA SER A 9 -5.09 -6.40 -0.24
C SER A 9 -5.65 -7.68 0.36
N LEU A 10 -6.35 -7.57 1.48
CA LEU A 10 -7.01 -8.69 2.14
C LEU A 10 -8.50 -8.75 1.79
N GLU A 11 -9.21 -7.65 1.92
CA GLU A 11 -10.68 -7.58 1.74
C GLU A 11 -11.10 -7.03 0.38
N GLY A 12 -10.17 -6.49 -0.37
CA GLY A 12 -10.43 -5.92 -1.69
C GLY A 12 -10.46 -4.40 -1.76
N ASN A 13 -10.48 -3.67 -0.65
CA ASN A 13 -10.46 -2.21 -0.66
C ASN A 13 -9.18 -1.65 -1.29
N THR A 14 -8.03 -2.19 -0.89
CA THR A 14 -6.74 -1.77 -1.42
C THR A 14 -6.58 -2.16 -2.90
N ALA A 15 -7.02 -3.36 -3.30
CA ALA A 15 -7.01 -3.79 -4.70
C ALA A 15 -7.86 -2.87 -5.58
N TYR A 16 -9.07 -2.52 -5.14
CA TYR A 16 -9.95 -1.58 -5.82
C TYR A 16 -9.27 -0.23 -6.08
N ALA A 17 -8.66 0.35 -5.04
CA ALA A 17 -7.94 1.61 -5.16
C ALA A 17 -6.71 1.49 -6.07
N ALA A 18 -5.95 0.40 -5.95
CA ALA A 18 -4.76 0.15 -6.77
C ALA A 18 -5.09 0.09 -8.27
N GLU A 19 -6.16 -0.60 -8.63
CA GLU A 19 -6.62 -0.71 -10.02
C GLU A 19 -7.04 0.65 -10.59
N LYS A 20 -7.77 1.45 -9.83
CA LYS A 20 -8.17 2.80 -10.24
C LYS A 20 -6.98 3.73 -10.42
N ILE A 21 -6.05 3.74 -9.47
CA ILE A 21 -4.84 4.56 -9.54
C ILE A 21 -3.98 4.13 -10.75
N ALA A 22 -3.79 2.83 -10.93
CA ALA A 22 -3.01 2.31 -12.06
C ALA A 22 -3.64 2.68 -13.40
N ALA A 23 -4.95 2.53 -13.55
CA ALA A 23 -5.67 2.92 -14.77
C ALA A 23 -5.52 4.42 -15.05
N ALA A 24 -5.68 5.26 -14.03
CA ALA A 24 -5.58 6.71 -14.17
C ALA A 24 -4.16 7.18 -14.57
N LEU A 25 -3.11 6.49 -14.10
CA LEU A 25 -1.72 6.86 -14.34
C LEU A 25 -1.07 6.09 -15.50
N GLY A 26 -1.74 5.09 -16.07
CA GLY A 26 -1.13 4.15 -17.02
C GLY A 26 0.03 3.38 -16.39
N ALA A 27 -0.13 3.01 -15.11
CA ALA A 27 0.91 2.36 -14.33
C ALA A 27 0.82 0.84 -14.38
N ASP A 28 1.98 0.19 -14.23
CA ASP A 28 2.04 -1.25 -13.99
C ASP A 28 1.49 -1.57 -12.59
N THR A 29 1.10 -2.82 -12.36
CA THR A 29 0.63 -3.27 -11.06
C THR A 29 1.41 -4.50 -10.58
N LEU A 30 1.65 -4.58 -9.28
CA LEU A 30 2.20 -5.75 -8.61
C LEU A 30 1.43 -6.00 -7.31
N ARG A 31 0.65 -7.08 -7.28
CA ARG A 31 -0.02 -7.53 -6.07
C ARG A 31 0.89 -8.48 -5.31
N LEU A 32 1.21 -8.13 -4.07
CA LEU A 32 2.00 -8.99 -3.18
C LEU A 32 1.12 -10.09 -2.59
N GLN A 33 1.64 -11.31 -2.55
CA GLN A 33 0.98 -12.46 -1.97
C GLN A 33 1.88 -13.08 -0.90
N PRO A 34 1.51 -13.08 0.39
CA PRO A 34 2.26 -13.81 1.40
C PRO A 34 2.11 -15.32 1.15
N LYS A 35 3.19 -16.08 1.34
CA LYS A 35 3.14 -17.55 1.19
C LYS A 35 2.14 -18.18 2.14
N LYS A 36 2.01 -17.62 3.35
CA LYS A 36 0.99 -17.98 4.32
C LYS A 36 -0.09 -16.90 4.34
N ALA A 37 -1.27 -17.23 3.83
CA ALA A 37 -2.39 -16.28 3.79
C ALA A 37 -2.85 -15.88 5.18
N TYR A 38 -3.28 -14.60 5.31
CA TYR A 38 -3.94 -14.12 6.52
C TYR A 38 -5.42 -14.51 6.52
N PRO A 39 -6.02 -14.76 7.71
CA PRO A 39 -7.45 -15.01 7.80
C PRO A 39 -8.26 -13.81 7.30
N SER A 40 -9.27 -14.08 6.47
CA SER A 40 -10.08 -13.03 5.83
C SER A 40 -11.45 -12.83 6.51
N SER A 41 -11.80 -13.64 7.52
CA SER A 41 -13.13 -13.62 8.13
C SER A 41 -13.13 -13.26 9.61
N GLY A 42 -14.08 -12.41 10.01
CA GLY A 42 -14.48 -12.15 11.39
C GLY A 42 -13.38 -11.63 12.32
N PHE A 43 -13.51 -11.99 13.59
CA PHE A 43 -12.61 -11.59 14.67
C PHE A 43 -11.13 -12.01 14.43
N GLN A 44 -10.89 -13.15 13.80
CA GLN A 44 -9.54 -13.65 13.54
C GLN A 44 -8.75 -12.70 12.63
N LYS A 45 -9.41 -12.08 11.66
CA LYS A 45 -8.77 -11.10 10.76
C LYS A 45 -8.16 -9.92 11.52
N PHE A 46 -8.92 -9.30 12.41
CA PHE A 46 -8.43 -8.18 13.21
C PHE A 46 -7.33 -8.61 14.18
N PHE A 47 -7.49 -9.74 14.83
CA PHE A 47 -6.52 -10.25 15.79
C PHE A 47 -5.17 -10.61 15.13
N TRP A 48 -5.20 -11.42 14.08
CA TRP A 48 -3.97 -11.85 13.40
C TRP A 48 -3.32 -10.72 12.62
N GLY A 49 -4.09 -9.95 11.87
CA GLY A 49 -3.57 -8.80 11.13
C GLY A 49 -2.94 -7.76 12.06
N GLY A 50 -3.65 -7.38 13.12
CA GLY A 50 -3.16 -6.42 14.11
C GLY A 50 -1.92 -6.91 14.85
N LYS A 51 -1.90 -8.17 15.28
CA LYS A 51 -0.75 -8.77 15.95
C LYS A 51 0.48 -8.82 15.06
N SER A 52 0.32 -9.32 13.83
CA SER A 52 1.40 -9.40 12.86
C SER A 52 1.98 -8.02 12.54
N ALA A 53 1.13 -7.00 12.33
CA ALA A 53 1.57 -5.64 12.06
C ALA A 53 2.28 -5.01 13.26
N VAL A 54 1.77 -5.21 14.49
CA VAL A 54 2.38 -4.69 15.73
C VAL A 54 3.73 -5.33 15.97
N MET A 55 3.89 -6.61 15.71
CA MET A 55 5.16 -7.33 15.86
C MET A 55 6.15 -7.01 14.73
N ALA A 56 5.74 -6.25 13.73
CA ALA A 56 6.56 -5.89 12.57
C ALA A 56 7.17 -7.13 11.89
N GLU A 57 6.38 -8.17 11.70
CA GLU A 57 6.79 -9.39 11.04
C GLU A 57 7.26 -9.14 9.60
N LYS A 58 8.16 -10.01 9.13
CA LYS A 58 8.63 -10.04 7.74
C LYS A 58 8.22 -11.37 7.11
N PRO A 59 6.95 -11.52 6.66
CA PRO A 59 6.49 -12.77 6.07
C PRO A 59 7.19 -13.02 4.73
N ALA A 60 7.38 -14.30 4.39
CA ALA A 60 7.81 -14.68 3.06
C ALA A 60 6.69 -14.39 2.05
N LEU A 61 7.06 -13.86 0.89
CA LEU A 61 6.14 -13.58 -0.22
C LEU A 61 6.27 -14.64 -1.31
N GLU A 62 5.18 -14.89 -2.03
CA GLU A 62 5.24 -15.62 -3.29
C GLU A 62 6.17 -14.88 -4.26
N PRO A 63 6.87 -15.61 -5.16
CA PRO A 63 7.78 -15.01 -6.11
C PRO A 63 7.12 -13.90 -6.94
N TYR A 64 7.84 -12.82 -7.15
CA TYR A 64 7.40 -11.70 -7.99
C TYR A 64 8.61 -11.14 -8.77
N ALA A 65 8.32 -10.44 -9.86
CA ALA A 65 9.35 -9.74 -10.64
C ALA A 65 9.25 -8.23 -10.38
N PHE A 66 10.34 -7.66 -9.87
CA PHE A 66 10.45 -6.22 -9.63
C PHE A 66 11.91 -5.79 -9.68
N ARG A 67 12.15 -4.69 -10.39
CA ARG A 67 13.46 -4.02 -10.42
C ARG A 67 13.21 -2.53 -10.25
N ALA A 68 13.76 -1.95 -9.20
CA ALA A 68 13.55 -0.54 -8.87
C ALA A 68 14.03 0.40 -9.99
N GLU A 69 15.12 0.04 -10.68
CA GLU A 69 15.69 0.81 -11.77
C GLU A 69 14.80 0.90 -13.02
N ASP A 70 13.78 0.06 -13.12
CA ASP A 70 12.83 0.10 -14.22
C ASP A 70 11.73 1.17 -14.04
N TYR A 71 11.66 1.81 -12.86
CA TYR A 71 10.57 2.71 -12.50
C TYR A 71 11.06 4.06 -11.95
N ASP A 72 10.42 5.12 -12.40
CA ASP A 72 10.64 6.48 -11.87
C ASP A 72 9.86 6.70 -10.57
N CYS A 73 8.71 6.06 -10.45
CA CYS A 73 7.81 6.18 -9.30
C CYS A 73 7.24 4.82 -8.87
N VAL A 74 7.30 4.56 -7.58
CA VAL A 74 6.68 3.40 -6.93
C VAL A 74 5.59 3.89 -5.99
N ILE A 75 4.37 3.40 -6.18
CA ILE A 75 3.23 3.70 -5.32
C ILE A 75 2.95 2.46 -4.47
N LEU A 76 2.99 2.61 -3.16
CA LEU A 76 2.77 1.52 -2.21
C LEU A 76 1.34 1.61 -1.65
N GLY A 77 0.58 0.51 -1.72
CA GLY A 77 -0.80 0.44 -1.26
C GLY A 77 -1.03 -0.67 -0.23
N PHE A 78 -1.72 -0.34 0.87
CA PHE A 78 -1.97 -1.29 1.95
C PHE A 78 -3.20 -0.94 2.79
N PRO A 79 -3.86 -1.94 3.40
CA PRO A 79 -4.82 -1.69 4.46
C PRO A 79 -4.08 -1.33 5.75
N VAL A 80 -4.65 -0.44 6.55
CA VAL A 80 -4.08 -0.07 7.87
C VAL A 80 -4.49 -1.10 8.90
N TRP A 81 -3.50 -1.73 9.53
CA TRP A 81 -3.70 -2.66 10.65
C TRP A 81 -3.02 -2.13 11.92
N ALA A 82 -3.83 -1.74 12.90
CA ALA A 82 -3.34 -1.20 14.18
C ALA A 82 -2.31 -0.05 14.01
N GLY A 83 -2.55 0.85 13.07
CA GLY A 83 -1.67 1.98 12.78
C GLY A 83 -0.31 1.58 12.18
N ASN A 84 -0.23 0.42 11.54
CA ASN A 84 1.01 -0.09 10.95
C ASN A 84 0.86 -0.37 9.46
N VAL A 85 2.00 -0.39 8.78
CA VAL A 85 2.16 -0.94 7.44
C VAL A 85 1.90 -2.44 7.51
N THR A 86 1.16 -2.99 6.57
CA THR A 86 0.95 -4.45 6.52
C THR A 86 2.26 -5.19 6.29
N PRO A 87 2.45 -6.35 6.93
CA PRO A 87 3.69 -7.11 6.84
C PRO A 87 4.16 -7.43 5.42
N PRO A 88 3.30 -7.75 4.43
CA PRO A 88 3.75 -7.95 3.05
C PRO A 88 4.43 -6.73 2.43
N ILE A 89 3.91 -5.52 2.65
CA ILE A 89 4.57 -4.28 2.20
C ILE A 89 5.90 -4.08 2.91
N ARG A 90 5.94 -4.36 4.21
CA ARG A 90 7.19 -4.30 4.99
C ARG A 90 8.26 -5.22 4.39
N THR A 91 7.92 -6.47 4.09
CA THR A 91 8.84 -7.40 3.42
C THR A 91 9.36 -6.83 2.11
N PHE A 92 8.45 -6.31 1.28
CA PHE A 92 8.81 -5.74 -0.02
C PHE A 92 9.81 -4.59 0.09
N VAL A 93 9.58 -3.61 0.98
CA VAL A 93 10.47 -2.45 1.11
C VAL A 93 11.79 -2.78 1.81
N LEU A 94 11.85 -3.84 2.60
CA LEU A 94 13.09 -4.35 3.19
C LEU A 94 13.94 -5.11 2.17
N ASP A 95 13.30 -5.82 1.23
CA ASP A 95 13.98 -6.60 0.21
C ASP A 95 14.38 -5.79 -1.03
N ASN A 96 13.77 -4.61 -1.24
CA ASN A 96 13.99 -3.78 -2.41
C ASN A 96 14.32 -2.33 -2.01
N SER A 97 15.48 -1.83 -2.39
CA SER A 97 15.83 -0.43 -2.17
C SER A 97 15.03 0.48 -3.10
N LEU A 98 14.27 1.41 -2.52
CA LEU A 98 13.48 2.39 -3.27
C LEU A 98 14.08 3.80 -3.25
N ARG A 99 15.33 3.96 -2.78
CA ARG A 99 15.98 5.26 -2.59
C ARG A 99 16.17 6.05 -3.89
N ALA A 100 16.29 5.36 -5.01
CA ALA A 100 16.43 5.99 -6.32
C ALA A 100 15.10 6.35 -6.98
N CYS A 101 13.97 5.88 -6.43
CA CYS A 101 12.63 6.11 -6.96
C CYS A 101 11.94 7.25 -6.21
N ARG A 102 11.01 7.90 -6.88
CA ARG A 102 9.98 8.68 -6.18
C ARG A 102 9.00 7.68 -5.55
N VAL A 103 8.71 7.84 -4.28
CA VAL A 103 7.79 6.93 -3.58
C VAL A 103 6.56 7.70 -3.11
N ALA A 104 5.40 7.18 -3.44
CA ALA A 104 4.12 7.63 -2.93
C ALA A 104 3.40 6.47 -2.24
N ALA A 105 2.39 6.74 -1.44
CA ALA A 105 1.65 5.69 -0.78
C ALA A 105 0.16 6.02 -0.63
N PHE A 106 -0.67 4.97 -0.67
CA PHE A 106 -2.07 5.07 -0.26
C PHE A 106 -2.41 4.00 0.77
N ALA A 107 -3.27 4.35 1.68
CA ALA A 107 -3.71 3.47 2.74
C ALA A 107 -5.24 3.45 2.80
N CYS A 108 -5.81 2.25 2.96
CA CYS A 108 -7.23 2.05 3.19
C CYS A 108 -7.46 1.75 4.67
N GLU A 109 -8.32 2.54 5.30
CA GLU A 109 -8.65 2.38 6.72
C GLU A 109 -10.16 2.38 6.92
N SER A 110 -10.62 1.79 8.03
CA SER A 110 -12.02 1.87 8.47
C SER A 110 -12.23 2.92 9.55
N GLY A 111 -11.16 3.42 10.14
CA GLY A 111 -11.18 4.38 11.24
C GLY A 111 -10.01 5.34 11.23
N ALA A 112 -8.88 4.94 11.81
CA ALA A 112 -7.71 5.80 11.95
C ALA A 112 -6.41 4.99 11.88
N GLY A 113 -5.27 5.69 11.83
CA GLY A 113 -3.95 5.09 11.91
C GLY A 113 -3.12 5.17 10.62
N ALA A 114 -3.69 5.65 9.51
CA ALA A 114 -2.97 5.75 8.24
C ALA A 114 -1.74 6.64 8.32
N GLU A 115 -1.85 7.81 8.95
CA GLU A 115 -0.69 8.72 9.07
C GLU A 115 0.47 8.09 9.85
N LYS A 116 0.16 7.40 10.94
CA LYS A 116 1.16 6.66 11.72
C LYS A 116 1.81 5.56 10.87
N ALA A 117 1.02 4.85 10.06
CA ALA A 117 1.52 3.84 9.14
C ALA A 117 2.44 4.43 8.09
N PHE A 118 2.14 5.61 7.54
CA PHE A 118 3.02 6.28 6.57
C PHE A 118 4.37 6.67 7.19
N HIS A 119 4.41 7.16 8.42
CA HIS A 119 5.67 7.43 9.11
C HIS A 119 6.50 6.17 9.27
N LYS A 120 5.89 5.07 9.68
CA LYS A 120 6.57 3.78 9.80
C LYS A 120 7.05 3.25 8.44
N LEU A 121 6.30 3.50 7.37
CA LEU A 121 6.70 3.12 6.02
C LEU A 121 7.97 3.86 5.58
N VAL A 122 8.04 5.16 5.81
CA VAL A 122 9.23 5.98 5.51
C VAL A 122 10.45 5.42 6.21
N ASP A 123 10.34 5.15 7.52
CA ASP A 123 11.43 4.58 8.31
C ASP A 123 11.86 3.20 7.80
N CYS A 124 10.89 2.33 7.54
CA CYS A 124 11.12 0.96 7.09
C CYS A 124 11.76 0.90 5.70
N ALA A 125 11.29 1.74 4.78
CA ALA A 125 11.82 1.82 3.42
C ALA A 125 13.17 2.56 3.34
N GLY A 126 13.58 3.25 4.40
CA GLY A 126 14.83 4.00 4.45
C GLY A 126 14.88 5.14 3.45
N ILE A 127 13.74 5.80 3.22
CA ILE A 127 13.58 6.95 2.33
C ILE A 127 13.37 8.23 3.16
N ASP A 128 13.63 9.39 2.56
CA ASP A 128 13.50 10.66 3.30
C ASP A 128 12.03 11.07 3.48
N ARG A 129 11.19 10.81 2.48
CA ARG A 129 9.78 11.20 2.49
C ARG A 129 8.97 10.46 1.44
N LEU A 130 7.65 10.43 1.61
CA LEU A 130 6.69 10.11 0.56
C LEU A 130 6.40 11.37 -0.26
N ARG A 131 6.39 11.23 -1.59
CA ARG A 131 6.06 12.34 -2.50
C ARG A 131 4.62 12.79 -2.31
N GLU A 132 3.72 11.85 -2.26
CA GLU A 132 2.29 12.07 -2.02
C GLU A 132 1.74 10.94 -1.15
N THR A 133 0.70 11.25 -0.40
CA THR A 133 -0.04 10.26 0.40
C THR A 133 -1.53 10.36 0.14
N LEU A 134 -2.22 9.23 0.24
CA LEU A 134 -3.66 9.15 0.05
C LEU A 134 -4.28 8.26 1.12
N ILE A 135 -5.28 8.76 1.82
CA ILE A 135 -6.07 8.02 2.80
C ILE A 135 -7.47 7.80 2.24
N LEU A 136 -7.91 6.55 2.19
CA LEU A 136 -9.23 6.15 1.73
C LEU A 136 -9.98 5.40 2.83
N ILE A 137 -11.26 5.66 2.94
CA ILE A 137 -12.14 5.01 3.91
C ILE A 137 -12.98 3.96 3.19
N ASP A 138 -12.63 2.69 3.39
CA ASP A 138 -13.34 1.52 2.85
C ASP A 138 -13.82 1.71 1.39
N PRO A 139 -12.93 2.03 0.42
CA PRO A 139 -13.37 2.57 -0.88
C PRO A 139 -14.21 1.60 -1.71
N LYS A 140 -14.05 0.30 -1.54
CA LYS A 140 -14.86 -0.72 -2.23
C LYS A 140 -16.14 -1.05 -1.46
N THR A 141 -16.03 -1.25 -0.14
CA THR A 141 -17.15 -1.70 0.69
C THR A 141 -18.09 -0.57 1.08
N LYS A 142 -17.60 0.66 1.09
CA LYS A 142 -18.37 1.89 1.35
C LYS A 142 -18.04 2.95 0.29
N PRO A 143 -18.46 2.76 -0.97
CA PRO A 143 -18.17 3.70 -2.04
C PRO A 143 -18.65 5.11 -1.70
N SER A 144 -17.82 6.12 -2.01
CA SER A 144 -18.17 7.52 -1.79
C SER A 144 -17.55 8.43 -2.84
N GLU A 145 -18.22 9.54 -3.15
CA GLU A 145 -17.67 10.57 -4.04
C GLU A 145 -16.38 11.18 -3.47
N GLU A 146 -16.27 11.25 -2.15
CA GLU A 146 -15.08 11.75 -1.47
C GLU A 146 -13.86 10.88 -1.75
N ASN A 147 -13.98 9.55 -1.67
CA ASN A 147 -12.90 8.65 -2.02
C ASN A 147 -12.49 8.81 -3.50
N GLU A 148 -13.45 8.93 -4.41
CA GLU A 148 -13.16 9.14 -5.84
C GLU A 148 -12.40 10.45 -6.07
N ARG A 149 -12.85 11.56 -5.49
CA ARG A 149 -12.15 12.86 -5.58
C ARG A 149 -10.74 12.80 -5.03
N ARG A 150 -10.53 12.09 -3.92
CA ARG A 150 -9.20 11.90 -3.33
C ARG A 150 -8.27 11.12 -4.25
N ILE A 151 -8.77 10.06 -4.89
CA ILE A 151 -7.99 9.30 -5.89
C ILE A 151 -7.60 10.20 -7.07
N GLU A 152 -8.55 10.97 -7.60
CA GLU A 152 -8.29 11.91 -8.71
C GLU A 152 -7.23 12.95 -8.35
N ALA A 153 -7.36 13.58 -7.17
CA ALA A 153 -6.42 14.58 -6.69
C ALA A 153 -5.01 13.99 -6.50
N PHE A 154 -4.91 12.79 -5.92
CA PHE A 154 -3.65 12.07 -5.74
C PHE A 154 -2.97 11.78 -7.09
N CYS A 155 -3.73 11.27 -8.05
CA CYS A 155 -3.21 11.00 -9.40
C CYS A 155 -2.77 12.27 -10.12
N ALA A 156 -3.53 13.36 -9.97
CA ALA A 156 -3.16 14.66 -10.55
C ALA A 156 -1.85 15.20 -9.97
N ALA A 157 -1.67 15.12 -8.65
CA ALA A 157 -0.45 15.54 -7.97
C ALA A 157 0.79 14.74 -8.41
N LEU A 158 0.61 13.46 -8.71
CA LEU A 158 1.72 12.61 -9.17
C LEU A 158 2.13 12.85 -10.62
N ARG A 159 1.25 13.41 -11.45
CA ARG A 159 1.56 13.78 -12.85
C ARG A 159 2.37 15.08 -12.95
N GLY A 160 2.22 15.96 -11.98
CA GLY A 160 3.00 17.21 -11.87
C GLY A 160 4.38 16.96 -11.32
#